data_9878b534da687b3b742eb6a670c3c052
#
_entry.id   9878b534da687b3b742eb6a670c3c052
#
_cell.length_a   1.000
_cell.length_b   1.000
_cell.length_c   1.000
_cell.angle_alpha   90.00
_cell.angle_beta   90.00
_cell.angle_gamma   90.00
#
_symmetry.space_group_name_H-M   'P 1'
#
loop_
_entity.id
_entity.type
_entity.pdbx_description
1 polymer ?
#
loop_
_entity_poly.entity_id
_entity_poly.type
_entity_poly.pdbx_seq_one_letter_code
_entity_poly.pdbx_strand_id
1 'polypeptide(L)'
;MKEFTKKEISFLESLEEARIATAHDNIPHVKPVSYLQHENSIIVATDYNTRTFENIKLNPRTAIVVDIYKSGEHKAVSVQGITEIVENGTEFKKFYTMFYEKFEWVRKEPWGENEAPFLKIIPKNIKSWGLI
;
A
#
# COMPACT_ATOMS: atom_id res chain seq x y z
N MET A 1 16.79 4.95 5.27
CA MET A 1 15.71 4.27 4.53
C MET A 1 15.95 2.77 4.52
N LYS A 2 14.92 2.00 4.79
CA LYS A 2 15.00 0.55 4.75
C LYS A 2 14.65 0.02 3.36
N GLU A 3 15.28 -1.09 2.98
CA GLU A 3 14.99 -1.74 1.71
C GLU A 3 14.43 -3.14 1.95
N PHE A 4 13.51 -3.54 1.08
CA PHE A 4 12.96 -4.89 1.13
C PHE A 4 14.02 -5.92 0.69
N THR A 5 14.02 -7.06 1.36
CA THR A 5 14.81 -8.21 0.91
C THR A 5 14.11 -8.88 -0.27
N LYS A 6 14.83 -9.75 -0.98
CA LYS A 6 14.24 -10.50 -2.09
C LYS A 6 13.07 -11.37 -1.63
N LYS A 7 13.18 -11.97 -0.45
CA LYS A 7 12.09 -12.80 0.11
C LYS A 7 10.87 -11.96 0.41
N GLU A 8 11.07 -10.76 0.95
CA GLU A 8 9.95 -9.85 1.23
C GLU A 8 9.27 -9.40 -0.06
N ILE A 9 10.04 -9.04 -1.08
CA ILE A 9 9.49 -8.65 -2.38
C ILE A 9 8.68 -9.81 -2.98
N SER A 10 9.23 -11.01 -2.98
CA SER A 10 8.53 -12.19 -3.51
C SER A 10 7.21 -12.44 -2.79
N PHE A 11 7.21 -12.31 -1.46
CA PHE A 11 5.99 -12.47 -0.67
C PHE A 11 4.97 -11.39 -1.02
N LEU A 12 5.41 -10.12 -1.07
CA LEU A 12 4.51 -9.01 -1.40
C LEU A 12 3.90 -9.15 -2.79
N GLU A 13 4.69 -9.61 -3.76
CA GLU A 13 4.20 -9.78 -5.12
C GLU A 13 3.19 -10.91 -5.27
N SER A 14 3.20 -11.87 -4.35
CA SER A 14 2.31 -13.03 -4.41
C SER A 14 0.89 -12.76 -3.89
N LEU A 15 0.65 -11.61 -3.28
CA LEU A 15 -0.64 -11.28 -2.67
C LEU A 15 -1.19 -9.98 -3.24
N GLU A 16 -2.44 -9.68 -2.93
CA GLU A 16 -3.16 -8.55 -3.50
C GLU A 16 -3.72 -7.57 -2.47
N GLU A 17 -3.88 -8.03 -1.24
CA GLU A 17 -4.58 -7.26 -0.22
C GLU A 17 -3.68 -6.97 0.96
N ALA A 18 -3.77 -5.75 1.47
CA ALA A 18 -3.03 -5.31 2.64
C ALA A 18 -3.99 -4.62 3.59
N ARG A 19 -3.52 -4.39 4.82
CA ARG A 19 -4.25 -3.58 5.78
C ARG A 19 -3.40 -2.35 6.09
N ILE A 20 -3.98 -1.19 5.82
CA ILE A 20 -3.30 0.08 6.00
C ILE A 20 -3.82 0.77 7.25
N ALA A 21 -2.90 1.26 8.07
CA ALA A 21 -3.21 1.98 9.29
C ALA A 21 -2.73 3.43 9.18
N THR A 22 -3.60 4.34 9.55
CA THR A 22 -3.35 5.78 9.55
C THR A 22 -3.86 6.36 10.85
N ALA A 23 -3.48 7.58 11.17
CA ALA A 23 -3.95 8.22 12.40
C ALA A 23 -3.99 9.73 12.24
N HIS A 24 -4.93 10.35 12.97
CA HIS A 24 -5.00 11.81 13.13
C HIS A 24 -5.57 12.09 14.52
N ASP A 25 -4.99 13.05 15.23
CA ASP A 25 -5.41 13.39 16.60
C ASP A 25 -5.40 12.17 17.52
N ASN A 26 -4.39 11.30 17.38
CA ASN A 26 -4.26 10.08 18.16
C ASN A 26 -5.42 9.09 17.98
N ILE A 27 -6.19 9.22 16.91
CA ILE A 27 -7.26 8.29 16.59
C ILE A 27 -6.77 7.38 15.47
N PRO A 28 -6.46 6.11 15.75
CA PRO A 28 -6.01 5.18 14.72
C PRO A 28 -7.16 4.69 13.86
N HIS A 29 -6.84 4.38 12.62
CA HIS A 29 -7.79 3.86 11.65
C HIS A 29 -7.10 2.78 10.84
N VAL A 30 -7.81 1.68 10.56
CA VAL A 30 -7.27 0.59 9.76
C VAL A 30 -8.34 0.09 8.80
N LYS A 31 -7.93 -0.26 7.58
CA LYS A 31 -8.84 -0.86 6.61
C LYS A 31 -8.06 -1.72 5.60
N PRO A 32 -8.74 -2.67 4.93
CA PRO A 32 -8.12 -3.42 3.83
C PRO A 32 -8.03 -2.55 2.58
N VAL A 33 -6.99 -2.76 1.80
CA VAL A 33 -6.75 -2.05 0.55
C VAL A 33 -6.09 -2.99 -0.45
N SER A 34 -6.24 -2.67 -1.74
CA SER A 34 -5.45 -3.31 -2.80
C SER A 34 -4.11 -2.61 -2.89
N TYR A 35 -3.05 -3.38 -3.10
CA TYR A 35 -1.70 -2.83 -3.16
C TYR A 35 -0.87 -3.52 -4.22
N LEU A 36 0.25 -2.89 -4.57
CA LEU A 36 1.34 -3.56 -5.26
C LEU A 36 2.66 -3.05 -4.70
N GLN A 37 3.72 -3.81 -4.95
CA GLN A 37 5.06 -3.46 -4.53
C GLN A 37 5.81 -2.97 -5.77
N HIS A 38 6.51 -1.85 -5.67
CA HIS A 38 7.28 -1.27 -6.77
C HIS A 38 8.54 -0.60 -6.24
N GLU A 39 9.70 -0.99 -6.79
CA GLU A 39 10.99 -0.54 -6.31
C GLU A 39 11.06 -0.75 -4.80
N ASN A 40 11.35 0.28 -4.01
CA ASN A 40 11.37 0.13 -2.55
C ASN A 40 10.17 0.83 -1.92
N SER A 41 8.98 0.60 -2.46
CA SER A 41 7.76 1.21 -1.95
C SER A 41 6.57 0.26 -2.09
N ILE A 42 5.50 0.59 -1.38
CA ILE A 42 4.21 -0.09 -1.53
C ILE A 42 3.23 0.96 -2.03
N ILE A 43 2.52 0.62 -3.10
CA ILE A 43 1.55 1.52 -3.74
C ILE A 43 0.15 1.02 -3.41
N VAL A 44 -0.69 1.93 -2.94
CA VAL A 44 -2.06 1.62 -2.53
C VAL A 44 -3.03 2.49 -3.33
N ALA A 45 -4.12 1.90 -3.78
CA ALA A 45 -5.22 2.65 -4.41
C ALA A 45 -6.23 3.04 -3.33
N THR A 46 -6.73 4.27 -3.38
CA THR A 46 -7.77 4.73 -2.46
C THR A 46 -8.61 5.81 -3.14
N ASP A 47 -9.67 6.25 -2.47
CA ASP A 47 -10.51 7.34 -2.95
C ASP A 47 -10.31 8.58 -2.10
N TYR A 48 -10.63 9.75 -2.67
CA TYR A 48 -10.50 11.02 -1.97
C TYR A 48 -11.43 11.13 -0.76
N ASN A 49 -12.60 10.52 -0.82
CA ASN A 49 -13.61 10.65 0.24
C ASN A 49 -13.48 9.58 1.33
N THR A 50 -12.26 9.17 1.63
CA THR A 50 -12.02 8.15 2.66
C THR A 50 -11.32 8.74 3.87
N ARG A 51 -11.52 8.09 5.04
CA ARG A 51 -10.79 8.45 6.25
C ARG A 51 -9.29 8.28 6.05
N THR A 52 -8.88 7.26 5.30
CA THR A 52 -7.47 7.00 5.01
C THR A 52 -6.83 8.21 4.33
N PHE A 53 -7.45 8.72 3.27
CA PHE A 53 -6.91 9.88 2.56
C PHE A 53 -6.88 11.13 3.44
N GLU A 54 -7.97 11.38 4.18
CA GLU A 54 -8.05 12.50 5.10
C GLU A 54 -6.93 12.47 6.14
N ASN A 55 -6.71 11.31 6.75
CA ASN A 55 -5.66 11.14 7.75
C ASN A 55 -4.28 11.41 7.16
N ILE A 56 -4.00 10.86 5.98
CA ILE A 56 -2.69 10.98 5.35
C ILE A 56 -2.38 12.43 4.96
N LYS A 57 -3.38 13.19 4.53
CA LYS A 57 -3.18 14.62 4.24
C LYS A 57 -2.66 15.38 5.45
N LEU A 58 -3.13 15.00 6.64
CA LEU A 58 -2.80 15.69 7.87
C LEU A 58 -1.62 15.05 8.59
N ASN A 59 -1.42 13.74 8.39
CA ASN A 59 -0.34 12.98 9.03
C ASN A 59 0.12 11.90 8.06
N PRO A 60 1.26 12.08 7.39
CA PRO A 60 1.72 11.13 6.37
C PRO A 60 2.31 9.84 6.95
N ARG A 61 2.46 9.72 8.27
CA ARG A 61 2.97 8.49 8.89
C ARG A 61 1.94 7.40 8.75
N THR A 62 2.39 6.25 8.24
CA THR A 62 1.50 5.17 7.83
C THR A 62 2.12 3.85 8.21
N ALA A 63 1.27 2.89 8.56
CA ALA A 63 1.70 1.51 8.71
C ALA A 63 0.88 0.65 7.76
N ILE A 64 1.49 -0.43 7.26
CA ILE A 64 0.79 -1.36 6.39
C ILE A 64 1.32 -2.76 6.66
N VAL A 65 0.43 -3.75 6.64
CA VAL A 65 0.81 -5.14 6.80
C VAL A 65 0.18 -5.97 5.69
N VAL A 66 0.99 -6.89 5.18
CA VAL A 66 0.56 -7.93 4.23
C VAL A 66 0.85 -9.24 4.92
N ASP A 67 -0.15 -10.10 5.03
CA ASP A 67 0.01 -11.31 5.82
C ASP A 67 -0.81 -12.49 5.32
N ILE A 68 -0.36 -13.67 5.72
CA ILE A 68 -1.15 -14.89 5.70
C ILE A 68 -1.18 -15.33 7.16
N TYR A 69 -2.38 -15.42 7.74
CA TYR A 69 -2.52 -15.81 9.13
C TYR A 69 -3.56 -16.91 9.25
N LYS A 70 -3.08 -18.13 9.37
CA LYS A 70 -3.94 -19.29 9.57
C LYS A 70 -3.15 -20.35 10.36
N SER A 71 -3.89 -21.29 10.94
CA SER A 71 -3.28 -22.31 11.76
C SER A 71 -2.14 -23.02 11.02
N GLY A 72 -0.95 -23.03 11.61
CA GLY A 72 0.22 -23.67 11.05
C GLY A 72 0.97 -22.85 10.00
N GLU A 73 0.46 -21.65 9.67
CA GLU A 73 1.13 -20.81 8.68
C GLU A 73 0.94 -19.33 9.01
N HIS A 74 1.96 -18.71 9.55
CA HIS A 74 1.97 -17.28 9.86
C HIS A 74 3.11 -16.63 9.09
N LYS A 75 2.79 -15.79 8.12
CA LYS A 75 3.77 -15.06 7.32
C LYS A 75 3.32 -13.61 7.22
N ALA A 76 4.25 -12.69 7.34
CA ALA A 76 3.88 -11.28 7.21
C ALA A 76 5.06 -10.41 6.83
N VAL A 77 4.74 -9.30 6.16
CA VAL A 77 5.62 -8.16 5.98
C VAL A 77 4.89 -6.97 6.56
N SER A 78 5.47 -6.34 7.56
CA SER A 78 4.91 -5.18 8.24
C SER A 78 5.82 -3.98 8.02
N VAL A 79 5.24 -2.86 7.60
CA VAL A 79 5.98 -1.66 7.23
C VAL A 79 5.44 -0.46 7.98
N GLN A 80 6.35 0.34 8.54
CA GLN A 80 6.04 1.69 8.99
C GLN A 80 6.77 2.65 8.07
N GLY A 81 6.10 3.66 7.57
CA GLY A 81 6.70 4.55 6.60
C GLY A 81 6.04 5.91 6.50
N ILE A 82 6.47 6.65 5.49
CA ILE A 82 5.93 7.96 5.15
C ILE A 82 5.24 7.82 3.80
N THR A 83 4.02 8.34 3.70
CA THR A 83 3.22 8.23 2.48
C THR A 83 3.26 9.52 1.69
N GLU A 84 3.49 9.38 0.39
CA GLU A 84 3.35 10.46 -0.58
C GLU A 84 2.05 10.23 -1.35
N ILE A 85 1.32 11.30 -1.61
CA ILE A 85 0.08 11.24 -2.40
C ILE A 85 0.44 11.49 -3.85
N VAL A 86 0.04 10.58 -4.74
CA VAL A 86 0.31 10.66 -6.18
C VAL A 86 -1.01 10.79 -6.91
N GLU A 87 -1.26 11.97 -7.49
CA GLU A 87 -2.57 12.32 -8.05
C GLU A 87 -2.57 12.44 -9.57
N ASN A 88 -1.42 12.70 -10.16
CA ASN A 88 -1.31 12.95 -11.61
C ASN A 88 0.13 12.80 -12.06
N GLY A 89 0.35 12.99 -13.38
CA GLY A 89 1.68 13.01 -13.97
C GLY A 89 2.20 11.63 -14.30
N THR A 90 3.50 11.58 -14.62
CA THR A 90 4.17 10.37 -15.09
C THR A 90 4.10 9.24 -14.06
N GLU A 91 4.30 9.58 -12.79
CA GLU A 91 4.27 8.58 -11.72
C GLU A 91 2.87 7.98 -11.56
N PHE A 92 1.83 8.81 -11.62
CA PHE A 92 0.45 8.32 -11.59
C PHE A 92 0.19 7.34 -12.74
N LYS A 93 0.59 7.71 -13.95
CA LYS A 93 0.37 6.88 -15.14
C LYS A 93 1.08 5.53 -15.02
N LYS A 94 2.29 5.53 -14.47
CA LYS A 94 3.05 4.30 -14.25
C LYS A 94 2.30 3.39 -13.27
N PHE A 95 1.88 3.92 -12.12
CA PHE A 95 1.17 3.12 -11.12
C PHE A 95 -0.17 2.63 -11.66
N TYR A 96 -0.86 3.47 -12.41
CA TYR A 96 -2.14 3.08 -13.00
C TYR A 96 -1.97 1.90 -13.96
N THR A 97 -0.95 1.94 -14.81
CA THR A 97 -0.65 0.83 -15.72
C THR A 97 -0.40 -0.47 -14.94
N MET A 98 0.37 -0.38 -13.86
CA MET A 98 0.68 -1.55 -13.04
C MET A 98 -0.57 -2.10 -12.34
N PHE A 99 -1.42 -1.23 -11.82
CA PHE A 99 -2.70 -1.64 -11.21
C PHE A 99 -3.64 -2.24 -12.23
N TYR A 100 -3.71 -1.66 -13.42
CA TYR A 100 -4.53 -2.15 -14.51
C TYR A 100 -4.15 -3.57 -14.90
N GLU A 101 -2.86 -3.88 -14.92
CA GLU A 101 -2.37 -5.20 -15.24
C GLU A 101 -2.63 -6.21 -14.12
N LYS A 102 -2.45 -5.80 -12.88
CA LYS A 102 -2.58 -6.71 -11.74
C LYS A 102 -4.03 -6.97 -11.33
N PHE A 103 -4.91 -5.97 -11.40
CA PHE A 103 -6.25 -6.06 -10.82
C PHE A 103 -7.34 -5.96 -11.88
N GLU A 104 -8.19 -7.00 -11.95
CA GLU A 104 -9.33 -6.99 -12.85
C GLU A 104 -10.31 -5.88 -12.51
N TRP A 105 -10.51 -5.57 -11.22
CA TRP A 105 -11.46 -4.53 -10.81
C TRP A 105 -11.08 -3.16 -11.38
N VAL A 106 -9.80 -2.89 -11.59
CA VAL A 106 -9.35 -1.63 -12.21
C VAL A 106 -9.84 -1.54 -13.65
N ARG A 107 -9.79 -2.66 -14.36
CA ARG A 107 -10.25 -2.70 -15.75
C ARG A 107 -11.76 -2.52 -15.86
N LYS A 108 -12.51 -2.94 -14.85
CA LYS A 108 -13.97 -2.80 -14.81
C LYS A 108 -14.42 -1.41 -14.40
N GLU A 109 -13.66 -0.73 -13.56
CA GLU A 109 -13.99 0.59 -13.07
C GLU A 109 -12.79 1.53 -13.23
N PRO A 110 -12.42 1.86 -14.49
CA PRO A 110 -11.25 2.68 -14.74
C PRO A 110 -11.45 4.12 -14.27
N TRP A 111 -10.33 4.77 -13.95
CA TRP A 111 -10.35 6.19 -13.59
C TRP A 111 -9.10 6.87 -14.15
N GLY A 112 -9.12 8.20 -14.18
CA GLY A 112 -8.02 9.00 -14.67
C GLY A 112 -7.35 9.82 -13.59
N GLU A 113 -6.38 10.63 -14.02
CA GLU A 113 -5.65 11.53 -13.13
C GLU A 113 -6.63 12.43 -12.40
N ASN A 114 -6.34 12.69 -11.12
CA ASN A 114 -7.12 13.56 -10.24
C ASN A 114 -8.54 13.05 -9.93
N GLU A 115 -8.88 11.84 -10.32
CA GLU A 115 -10.16 11.24 -9.98
C GLU A 115 -10.08 10.36 -8.74
N ALA A 116 -8.94 9.71 -8.54
CA ALA A 116 -8.61 9.00 -7.31
C ALA A 116 -7.10 8.88 -7.21
N PRO A 117 -6.54 9.04 -6.01
CA PRO A 117 -5.08 9.06 -5.85
C PRO A 117 -4.50 7.67 -5.67
N PHE A 118 -3.18 7.58 -5.85
CA PHE A 118 -2.39 6.48 -5.29
C PHE A 118 -1.65 6.99 -4.06
N LEU A 119 -1.42 6.09 -3.13
CA LEU A 119 -0.61 6.35 -1.95
C LEU A 119 0.68 5.57 -2.11
N LYS A 120 1.80 6.27 -2.06
CA LYS A 120 3.12 5.66 -2.18
C LYS A 120 3.78 5.64 -0.81
N ILE A 121 3.87 4.46 -0.22
CA ILE A 121 4.42 4.30 1.12
C ILE A 121 5.90 3.99 1.02
N ILE A 122 6.72 4.90 1.57
CA ILE A 122 8.18 4.78 1.57
C ILE A 122 8.59 4.21 2.92
N PRO A 123 9.17 3.01 2.96
CA PRO A 123 9.49 2.34 4.23
C PRO A 123 10.55 3.08 5.05
N LYS A 124 10.30 3.18 6.34
CA LYS A 124 11.27 3.63 7.34
C LYS A 124 11.66 2.48 8.25
N ASN A 125 10.76 1.53 8.47
CA ASN A 125 11.02 0.33 9.24
C ASN A 125 10.26 -0.83 8.60
N ILE A 126 10.94 -1.95 8.41
CA ILE A 126 10.36 -3.15 7.81
C ILE A 126 10.63 -4.31 8.76
N LYS A 127 9.59 -5.08 9.08
CA LYS A 127 9.71 -6.34 9.83
C LYS A 127 8.97 -7.42 9.08
N SER A 128 9.54 -8.61 9.03
CA SER A 128 8.89 -9.75 8.41
C SER A 128 9.15 -11.00 9.24
N TRP A 129 8.26 -11.95 9.11
CA TRP A 129 8.41 -13.24 9.78
C TRP A 129 7.72 -14.32 8.97
N GLY A 130 8.18 -15.58 9.20
CA GLY A 130 7.61 -16.74 8.52
C GLY A 130 8.00 -16.91 7.06
N LEU A 131 8.83 -16.05 6.50
CA LEU A 131 9.27 -16.13 5.11
C LEU A 131 10.40 -17.15 4.98
N ILE A 132 10.35 -17.94 3.92
CA ILE A 132 11.34 -19.00 3.69
C ILE A 132 12.17 -18.71 2.46
#